data_bf38bfe4d8234a3fd38a3aa0acb73e3d
#
_entry.id   bf38bfe4d8234a3fd38a3aa0acb73e3d
#
_cell.length_a   1.000
_cell.length_b   1.000
_cell.length_c   1.000
_cell.angle_alpha   90.00
_cell.angle_beta   90.00
_cell.angle_gamma   90.00
#
_symmetry.space_group_name_H-M   'P 1'
#
loop_
_entity.id
_entity.type
_entity.pdbx_description
1 polymer ?
#
loop_
_entity_poly.entity_id
_entity_poly.type
_entity_poly.pdbx_seq_one_letter_code
_entity_poly.pdbx_strand_id
1 'polypeptide(L)'
;MPDVTDVRVLITGGSSGLGLAMARALADGGAHVLITGRGEERLRAAVSALSETPGRVDGIVMDVRDEESVRHGAEESFRRLGGLDVLVNNAGLGMRHVNPRFLTEPRPFWEVNPAGFRDVVDTNLTGYFLVAREIAPRFVERGHGKIINISMNYETMRRRGFVPYGPSRAGAESLSAIMAADLAGSGVTVNILLPGGATATGMIPDDVPDELTGSLLDPAVMAAPVRWLCAAESDGVTGERLVATEFDAWLKERSRA
;
A
#
# COMPACT_ATOMS: atom_id res chain seq x y z
N MET A 1 -16.03 -10.77 10.85
CA MET A 1 -15.06 -10.01 10.02
C MET A 1 -15.56 -10.06 8.59
N PRO A 2 -15.30 -9.01 7.75
CA PRO A 2 -15.72 -9.00 6.35
C PRO A 2 -15.22 -10.24 5.61
N ASP A 3 -16.05 -10.78 4.72
CA ASP A 3 -15.72 -11.94 3.91
C ASP A 3 -14.88 -11.51 2.70
N VAL A 4 -13.71 -12.10 2.57
CA VAL A 4 -12.78 -11.89 1.44
C VAL A 4 -12.42 -13.19 0.74
N THR A 5 -13.20 -14.27 0.98
CA THR A 5 -12.98 -15.57 0.34
C THR A 5 -12.97 -15.40 -1.18
N ASP A 6 -11.98 -15.97 -1.84
CA ASP A 6 -11.76 -15.94 -3.29
C ASP A 6 -11.55 -14.53 -3.90
N VAL A 7 -11.49 -13.46 -3.09
CA VAL A 7 -11.13 -12.12 -3.59
C VAL A 7 -9.69 -12.12 -4.09
N ARG A 8 -9.46 -11.65 -5.31
CA ARG A 8 -8.15 -11.66 -5.98
C ARG A 8 -7.47 -10.32 -5.82
N VAL A 9 -6.38 -10.31 -5.10
CA VAL A 9 -5.70 -9.09 -4.65
C VAL A 9 -4.26 -9.04 -5.12
N LEU A 10 -3.85 -7.93 -5.75
CA LEU A 10 -2.45 -7.60 -6.01
C LEU A 10 -1.97 -6.60 -4.97
N ILE A 11 -0.86 -6.91 -4.28
CA ILE A 11 -0.21 -6.00 -3.32
C ILE A 11 1.20 -5.69 -3.78
N THR A 12 1.47 -4.43 -4.15
CA THR A 12 2.83 -4.02 -4.47
C THR A 12 3.66 -3.84 -3.20
N GLY A 13 4.92 -4.31 -3.22
CA GLY A 13 5.78 -4.25 -2.03
C GLY A 13 5.29 -5.15 -0.89
N GLY A 14 4.66 -6.30 -1.21
CA GLY A 14 4.08 -7.23 -0.26
C GLY A 14 5.07 -8.14 0.46
N SER A 15 6.37 -8.04 0.18
CA SER A 15 7.39 -8.94 0.75
C SER A 15 7.86 -8.55 2.16
N SER A 16 7.37 -7.46 2.74
CA SER A 16 7.74 -7.01 4.10
C SER A 16 6.77 -5.96 4.66
N GLY A 17 6.92 -5.64 5.95
CA GLY A 17 6.22 -4.53 6.61
C GLY A 17 4.70 -4.55 6.46
N LEU A 18 4.11 -3.38 6.18
CA LEU A 18 2.66 -3.24 6.02
C LEU A 18 2.10 -4.13 4.90
N GLY A 19 2.82 -4.25 3.77
CA GLY A 19 2.39 -5.07 2.64
C GLY A 19 2.28 -6.55 3.01
N LEU A 20 3.25 -7.07 3.75
CA LEU A 20 3.23 -8.47 4.22
C LEU A 20 2.13 -8.69 5.26
N ALA A 21 1.93 -7.75 6.17
CA ALA A 21 0.86 -7.84 7.16
C ALA A 21 -0.53 -7.82 6.52
N MET A 22 -0.74 -6.97 5.51
CA MET A 22 -1.98 -6.95 4.73
C MET A 22 -2.18 -8.24 3.93
N ALA A 23 -1.10 -8.75 3.30
CA ALA A 23 -1.15 -10.03 2.57
C ALA A 23 -1.56 -11.19 3.49
N ARG A 24 -0.98 -11.27 4.70
CA ARG A 24 -1.36 -12.25 5.71
C ARG A 24 -2.84 -12.12 6.09
N ALA A 25 -3.27 -10.92 6.46
CA ALA A 25 -4.65 -10.69 6.90
C ALA A 25 -5.69 -11.09 5.83
N LEU A 26 -5.40 -10.83 4.57
CA LEU A 26 -6.26 -11.20 3.45
C LEU A 26 -6.24 -12.71 3.18
N ALA A 27 -5.05 -13.31 3.17
CA ALA A 27 -4.90 -14.75 2.98
C ALA A 27 -5.50 -15.57 4.13
N ASP A 28 -5.40 -15.10 5.39
CA ASP A 28 -6.09 -15.68 6.55
C ASP A 28 -7.62 -15.60 6.40
N GLY A 29 -8.11 -14.67 5.59
CA GLY A 29 -9.53 -14.54 5.24
C GLY A 29 -9.95 -15.31 3.99
N GLY A 30 -9.07 -16.13 3.41
CA GLY A 30 -9.39 -16.95 2.22
C GLY A 30 -9.17 -16.24 0.88
N ALA A 31 -8.60 -15.04 0.85
CA ALA A 31 -8.32 -14.32 -0.39
C ALA A 31 -7.17 -14.97 -1.19
N HIS A 32 -7.18 -14.77 -2.51
CA HIS A 32 -6.07 -15.09 -3.40
C HIS A 32 -5.18 -13.86 -3.55
N VAL A 33 -4.02 -13.86 -2.93
CA VAL A 33 -3.12 -12.70 -2.86
C VAL A 33 -1.89 -12.91 -3.71
N LEU A 34 -1.61 -11.97 -4.60
CA LEU A 34 -0.37 -11.89 -5.33
C LEU A 34 0.44 -10.73 -4.77
N ILE A 35 1.62 -11.02 -4.26
CA ILE A 35 2.53 -10.00 -3.73
C ILE A 35 3.64 -9.70 -4.73
N THR A 36 4.10 -8.45 -4.78
CA THR A 36 5.27 -8.11 -5.59
C THR A 36 6.39 -7.50 -4.76
N GLY A 37 7.60 -7.60 -5.29
CA GLY A 37 8.81 -7.01 -4.72
C GLY A 37 9.97 -7.13 -5.70
N ARG A 38 11.03 -6.34 -5.51
CA ARG A 38 12.21 -6.34 -6.40
C ARG A 38 13.18 -7.49 -6.12
N GLY A 39 13.23 -7.95 -4.88
CA GLY A 39 14.16 -8.99 -4.44
C GLY A 39 13.49 -10.35 -4.44
N GLU A 40 13.91 -11.24 -5.36
CA GLU A 40 13.34 -12.56 -5.54
C GLU A 40 13.42 -13.43 -4.27
N GLU A 41 14.56 -13.42 -3.58
CA GLU A 41 14.76 -14.20 -2.36
C GLU A 41 13.81 -13.76 -1.23
N ARG A 42 13.70 -12.45 -1.00
CA ARG A 42 12.78 -11.90 -0.01
C ARG A 42 11.33 -12.19 -0.36
N LEU A 43 10.99 -12.10 -1.64
CA LEU A 43 9.65 -12.41 -2.12
C LEU A 43 9.31 -13.88 -1.89
N ARG A 44 10.23 -14.78 -2.20
CA ARG A 44 10.08 -16.23 -1.99
C ARG A 44 9.93 -16.57 -0.51
N ALA A 45 10.72 -15.94 0.36
CA ALA A 45 10.59 -16.10 1.81
C ALA A 45 9.22 -15.62 2.34
N ALA A 46 8.72 -14.49 1.82
CA ALA A 46 7.40 -13.97 2.19
C ALA A 46 6.26 -14.90 1.76
N VAL A 47 6.29 -15.42 0.53
CA VAL A 47 5.31 -16.42 0.06
C VAL A 47 5.36 -17.68 0.92
N SER A 48 6.55 -18.21 1.22
CA SER A 48 6.71 -19.37 2.09
C SER A 48 6.15 -19.14 3.49
N ALA A 49 6.34 -17.97 4.08
CA ALA A 49 5.81 -17.61 5.39
C ALA A 49 4.27 -17.53 5.44
N LEU A 50 3.62 -17.46 4.28
CA LEU A 50 2.16 -17.40 4.13
C LEU A 50 1.56 -18.68 3.55
N SER A 51 2.34 -19.75 3.37
CA SER A 51 1.90 -21.00 2.72
C SER A 51 0.81 -21.77 3.47
N GLU A 52 0.68 -21.53 4.78
CA GLU A 52 -0.30 -22.23 5.65
C GLU A 52 -1.60 -21.45 5.85
N THR A 53 -1.77 -20.31 5.19
CA THR A 53 -3.02 -19.56 5.25
C THR A 53 -4.13 -20.24 4.45
N PRO A 54 -5.42 -20.09 4.83
CA PRO A 54 -6.54 -20.64 4.07
C PRO A 54 -6.62 -20.19 2.61
N GLY A 55 -6.21 -18.95 2.34
CA GLY A 55 -6.12 -18.40 0.99
C GLY A 55 -4.85 -18.82 0.26
N ARG A 56 -4.70 -18.36 -0.97
CA ARG A 56 -3.51 -18.61 -1.78
C ARG A 56 -2.62 -17.37 -1.83
N VAL A 57 -1.30 -17.57 -1.69
CA VAL A 57 -0.32 -16.50 -1.84
C VAL A 57 0.72 -16.90 -2.87
N ASP A 58 0.96 -16.04 -3.84
CA ASP A 58 2.01 -16.17 -4.85
C ASP A 58 2.80 -14.86 -4.96
N GLY A 59 3.94 -14.87 -5.66
CA GLY A 59 4.83 -13.73 -5.79
C GLY A 59 5.32 -13.51 -7.22
N ILE A 60 5.43 -12.23 -7.62
CA ILE A 60 6.02 -11.80 -8.89
C ILE A 60 7.11 -10.75 -8.60
N VAL A 61 8.30 -10.94 -9.18
CA VAL A 61 9.33 -9.90 -9.15
C VAL A 61 8.87 -8.73 -10.02
N MET A 62 8.76 -7.54 -9.41
CA MET A 62 8.32 -6.32 -10.09
C MET A 62 8.98 -5.10 -9.46
N ASP A 63 9.62 -4.26 -10.26
CA ASP A 63 10.00 -2.89 -9.88
C ASP A 63 8.92 -1.91 -10.35
N VAL A 64 8.24 -1.28 -9.42
CA VAL A 64 7.16 -0.32 -9.73
C VAL A 64 7.65 0.96 -10.43
N ARG A 65 8.96 1.20 -10.51
CA ARG A 65 9.58 2.34 -11.18
C ARG A 65 9.85 2.09 -12.67
N ASP A 66 9.80 0.82 -13.10
CA ASP A 66 10.07 0.39 -14.46
C ASP A 66 8.77 0.03 -15.18
N GLU A 67 8.46 0.75 -16.26
CA GLU A 67 7.21 0.59 -17.00
C GLU A 67 7.04 -0.82 -17.59
N GLU A 68 8.11 -1.40 -18.11
CA GLU A 68 8.07 -2.74 -18.69
C GLU A 68 7.86 -3.81 -17.61
N SER A 69 8.53 -3.67 -16.47
CA SER A 69 8.34 -4.54 -15.31
C SER A 69 6.91 -4.44 -14.78
N VAL A 70 6.33 -3.24 -14.73
CA VAL A 70 4.95 -3.02 -14.29
C VAL A 70 3.95 -3.62 -15.27
N ARG A 71 4.14 -3.40 -16.57
CA ARG A 71 3.27 -3.98 -17.61
C ARG A 71 3.25 -5.52 -17.53
N HIS A 72 4.45 -6.13 -17.47
CA HIS A 72 4.57 -7.58 -17.32
C HIS A 72 3.93 -8.07 -16.01
N GLY A 73 4.20 -7.39 -14.88
CA GLY A 73 3.63 -7.75 -13.58
C GLY A 73 2.12 -7.64 -13.53
N ALA A 74 1.53 -6.64 -14.19
CA ALA A 74 0.07 -6.51 -14.31
C ALA A 74 -0.53 -7.64 -15.14
N GLU A 75 0.02 -7.96 -16.31
CA GLU A 75 -0.41 -9.08 -17.15
C GLU A 75 -0.37 -10.41 -16.40
N GLU A 76 0.77 -10.70 -15.75
CA GLU A 76 0.95 -11.91 -14.94
C GLU A 76 -0.03 -11.99 -13.76
N SER A 77 -0.38 -10.85 -13.17
CA SER A 77 -1.35 -10.79 -12.07
C SER A 77 -2.72 -11.27 -12.53
N PHE A 78 -3.21 -10.76 -13.63
CA PHE A 78 -4.49 -11.22 -14.20
C PHE A 78 -4.45 -12.68 -14.61
N ARG A 79 -3.34 -13.14 -15.20
CA ARG A 79 -3.17 -14.52 -15.66
C ARG A 79 -3.15 -15.52 -14.48
N ARG A 80 -2.32 -15.26 -13.46
CA ARG A 80 -2.13 -16.20 -12.32
C ARG A 80 -3.34 -16.26 -11.40
N LEU A 81 -3.99 -15.12 -11.19
CA LEU A 81 -5.19 -15.04 -10.35
C LEU A 81 -6.49 -15.40 -11.12
N GLY A 82 -6.45 -15.54 -12.46
CA GLY A 82 -7.65 -15.73 -13.26
C GLY A 82 -8.54 -14.49 -13.27
N GLY A 83 -7.98 -13.32 -13.07
CA GLY A 83 -8.61 -12.00 -12.93
C GLY A 83 -8.06 -11.26 -11.74
N LEU A 84 -8.50 -10.01 -11.53
CA LEU A 84 -8.05 -9.18 -10.40
C LEU A 84 -9.23 -8.34 -9.90
N ASP A 85 -9.44 -8.28 -8.59
CA ASP A 85 -10.53 -7.53 -7.98
C ASP A 85 -10.03 -6.29 -7.25
N VAL A 86 -8.85 -6.37 -6.64
CA VAL A 86 -8.28 -5.30 -5.83
C VAL A 86 -6.81 -5.09 -6.13
N LEU A 87 -6.42 -3.83 -6.34
CA LEU A 87 -5.05 -3.37 -6.33
C LEU A 87 -4.74 -2.66 -5.00
N VAL A 88 -3.70 -3.08 -4.30
CA VAL A 88 -3.12 -2.36 -3.17
C VAL A 88 -1.76 -1.80 -3.58
N ASN A 89 -1.70 -0.50 -3.86
CA ASN A 89 -0.46 0.24 -4.05
C ASN A 89 0.19 0.51 -2.69
N ASN A 90 1.17 -0.31 -2.33
CA ASN A 90 1.86 -0.24 -1.05
C ASN A 90 3.38 -0.08 -1.20
N ALA A 91 3.96 -0.49 -2.32
CA ALA A 91 5.41 -0.35 -2.55
C ALA A 91 5.88 1.06 -2.22
N GLY A 92 6.95 1.19 -1.42
CA GLY A 92 7.43 2.50 -1.03
C GLY A 92 8.84 2.46 -0.44
N LEU A 93 9.54 3.58 -0.59
CA LEU A 93 10.80 3.89 0.07
C LEU A 93 10.54 4.94 1.15
N GLY A 94 11.04 4.69 2.37
CA GLY A 94 10.95 5.63 3.48
C GLY A 94 12.17 6.57 3.57
N MET A 95 12.17 7.43 4.58
CA MET A 95 13.26 8.38 4.85
C MET A 95 14.62 7.71 5.06
N ARG A 96 14.64 6.47 5.57
CA ARG A 96 15.88 5.69 5.73
C ARG A 96 16.70 5.56 4.43
N HIS A 97 16.03 5.62 3.27
CA HIS A 97 16.69 5.54 1.96
C HIS A 97 17.60 6.76 1.68
N VAL A 98 17.23 7.94 2.14
CA VAL A 98 17.96 9.19 1.92
C VAL A 98 18.72 9.68 3.16
N ASN A 99 18.27 9.32 4.34
CA ASN A 99 18.90 9.63 5.62
C ASN A 99 18.66 8.48 6.61
N PRO A 100 19.61 7.56 6.81
CA PRO A 100 19.45 6.44 7.75
C PRO A 100 19.14 6.87 9.19
N ARG A 101 19.58 8.09 9.59
CA ARG A 101 19.37 8.65 10.94
C ARG A 101 18.35 9.78 10.97
N PHE A 102 17.32 9.70 10.14
CA PHE A 102 16.34 10.79 9.96
C PHE A 102 15.54 11.14 11.21
N LEU A 103 15.45 10.24 12.19
CA LEU A 103 14.74 10.49 13.46
C LEU A 103 15.61 11.27 14.45
N THR A 104 16.90 10.99 14.49
CA THR A 104 17.86 11.56 15.43
C THR A 104 18.63 12.74 14.83
N GLU A 105 18.89 12.71 13.52
CA GLU A 105 19.64 13.74 12.78
C GLU A 105 18.85 14.18 11.52
N PRO A 106 17.72 14.90 11.68
CA PRO A 106 16.92 15.36 10.55
C PRO A 106 17.70 16.40 9.73
N ARG A 107 17.87 16.14 8.43
CA ARG A 107 18.56 17.03 7.50
C ARG A 107 17.59 18.02 6.84
N PRO A 108 18.02 19.26 6.56
CA PRO A 108 17.21 20.19 5.81
C PRO A 108 17.09 19.73 4.32
N PHE A 109 16.04 20.20 3.64
CA PHE A 109 15.71 19.73 2.28
C PHE A 109 16.81 19.94 1.25
N TRP A 110 17.63 21.00 1.39
CA TRP A 110 18.72 21.32 0.47
C TRP A 110 19.94 20.40 0.56
N GLU A 111 20.02 19.56 1.60
CA GLU A 111 21.07 18.54 1.78
C GLU A 111 20.64 17.16 1.26
N VAL A 112 19.40 17.02 0.82
CA VAL A 112 18.89 15.76 0.28
C VAL A 112 19.55 15.46 -1.07
N ASN A 113 20.11 14.26 -1.22
CA ASN A 113 20.70 13.82 -2.47
C ASN A 113 19.62 13.75 -3.58
N PRO A 114 19.83 14.41 -4.75
CA PRO A 114 18.85 14.39 -5.85
C PRO A 114 18.54 12.99 -6.40
N ALA A 115 19.47 12.04 -6.38
CA ALA A 115 19.19 10.67 -6.81
C ALA A 115 18.25 9.97 -5.83
N GLY A 116 18.51 10.07 -4.52
CA GLY A 116 17.62 9.53 -3.49
C GLY A 116 16.24 10.20 -3.49
N PHE A 117 16.19 11.51 -3.83
CA PHE A 117 14.91 12.20 -4.02
C PHE A 117 14.09 11.56 -5.14
N ARG A 118 14.72 11.34 -6.32
CA ARG A 118 14.06 10.68 -7.47
C ARG A 118 13.61 9.28 -7.11
N ASP A 119 14.47 8.47 -6.51
CA ASP A 119 14.15 7.09 -6.12
C ASP A 119 12.86 7.00 -5.28
N VAL A 120 12.72 7.91 -4.30
CA VAL A 120 11.55 7.93 -3.42
C VAL A 120 10.31 8.42 -4.17
N VAL A 121 10.41 9.46 -4.99
CA VAL A 121 9.27 9.96 -5.80
C VAL A 121 8.86 8.91 -6.83
N ASP A 122 9.81 8.30 -7.52
CA ASP A 122 9.55 7.29 -8.54
C ASP A 122 8.89 6.04 -7.94
N THR A 123 9.27 5.65 -6.72
CA THR A 123 8.64 4.50 -6.06
C THR A 123 7.26 4.85 -5.48
N ASN A 124 7.14 5.98 -4.75
CA ASN A 124 5.98 6.25 -3.91
C ASN A 124 4.84 6.97 -4.65
N LEU A 125 5.15 7.65 -5.74
CA LEU A 125 4.19 8.42 -6.54
C LEU A 125 4.10 7.88 -7.97
N THR A 126 5.19 7.91 -8.73
CA THR A 126 5.22 7.43 -10.12
C THR A 126 4.83 5.96 -10.20
N GLY A 127 5.35 5.12 -9.29
CA GLY A 127 5.01 3.70 -9.22
C GLY A 127 3.53 3.43 -8.97
N TYR A 128 2.87 4.22 -8.12
CA TYR A 128 1.41 4.11 -7.90
C TYR A 128 0.64 4.44 -9.17
N PHE A 129 1.05 5.48 -9.89
CA PHE A 129 0.47 5.85 -11.18
C PHE A 129 0.67 4.74 -12.21
N LEU A 130 1.89 4.24 -12.40
CA LEU A 130 2.20 3.23 -13.40
C LEU A 130 1.40 1.95 -13.19
N VAL A 131 1.34 1.43 -11.96
CA VAL A 131 0.60 0.20 -11.66
C VAL A 131 -0.91 0.40 -11.83
N ALA A 132 -1.45 1.51 -11.34
CA ALA A 132 -2.88 1.82 -11.52
C ALA A 132 -3.25 2.01 -13.00
N ARG A 133 -2.39 2.66 -13.79
CA ARG A 133 -2.56 2.87 -15.23
C ARG A 133 -2.71 1.55 -16.00
N GLU A 134 -1.93 0.53 -15.66
CA GLU A 134 -2.00 -0.77 -16.35
C GLU A 134 -3.23 -1.60 -15.93
N ILE A 135 -3.75 -1.38 -14.72
CA ILE A 135 -4.84 -2.19 -14.16
C ILE A 135 -6.22 -1.55 -14.35
N ALA A 136 -6.35 -0.24 -14.17
CA ALA A 136 -7.62 0.46 -14.16
C ALA A 136 -8.47 0.26 -15.44
N PRO A 137 -7.91 0.25 -16.67
CA PRO A 137 -8.70 0.00 -17.86
C PRO A 137 -9.49 -1.32 -17.85
N ARG A 138 -8.88 -2.38 -17.31
CA ARG A 138 -9.53 -3.70 -17.18
C ARG A 138 -10.62 -3.70 -16.10
N PHE A 139 -10.43 -2.92 -15.03
CA PHE A 139 -11.47 -2.71 -14.02
C PHE A 139 -12.66 -1.94 -14.59
N VAL A 140 -12.40 -0.87 -15.35
CA VAL A 140 -13.43 -0.08 -16.04
C VAL A 140 -14.20 -0.92 -17.05
N GLU A 141 -13.52 -1.70 -17.89
CA GLU A 141 -14.15 -2.62 -18.85
C GLU A 141 -15.09 -3.62 -18.18
N ARG A 142 -14.70 -4.11 -16.99
CA ARG A 142 -15.52 -5.05 -16.21
C ARG A 142 -16.62 -4.35 -15.41
N GLY A 143 -16.56 -3.04 -15.23
CA GLY A 143 -17.48 -2.27 -14.39
C GLY A 143 -17.31 -2.51 -12.89
N HIS A 144 -16.16 -3.04 -12.46
CA HIS A 144 -15.88 -3.36 -11.05
C HIS A 144 -14.38 -3.44 -10.79
N GLY A 145 -13.94 -2.89 -9.66
CA GLY A 145 -12.57 -2.99 -9.17
C GLY A 145 -12.32 -2.03 -8.01
N LYS A 146 -11.29 -2.30 -7.23
CA LYS A 146 -10.93 -1.46 -6.08
C LYS A 146 -9.44 -1.14 -6.11
N ILE A 147 -9.11 0.13 -5.90
CA ILE A 147 -7.73 0.61 -5.76
C ILE A 147 -7.56 1.16 -4.35
N ILE A 148 -6.58 0.63 -3.62
CA ILE A 148 -6.23 1.07 -2.27
C ILE A 148 -4.81 1.60 -2.31
N ASN A 149 -4.63 2.89 -2.02
CA ASN A 149 -3.33 3.54 -2.01
C ASN A 149 -2.87 3.76 -0.56
N ILE A 150 -1.68 3.23 -0.21
CA ILE A 150 -1.15 3.36 1.14
C ILE A 150 -0.49 4.71 1.34
N SER A 151 -0.82 5.39 2.44
CA SER A 151 -0.31 6.73 2.77
C SER A 151 0.22 6.83 4.20
N MET A 152 0.30 8.04 4.72
CA MET A 152 0.81 8.38 6.05
C MET A 152 0.06 9.59 6.64
N ASN A 153 0.27 9.89 7.93
CA ASN A 153 -0.35 11.03 8.61
C ASN A 153 0.09 12.38 8.02
N TYR A 154 -0.83 13.34 7.94
CA TYR A 154 -0.57 14.69 7.43
C TYR A 154 0.54 15.43 8.20
N GLU A 155 0.59 15.29 9.52
CA GLU A 155 1.64 15.88 10.35
C GLU A 155 3.02 15.38 9.95
N THR A 156 3.14 14.07 9.74
CA THR A 156 4.39 13.45 9.32
C THR A 156 4.78 13.85 7.89
N MET A 157 3.81 14.05 6.98
CA MET A 157 4.06 14.54 5.61
C MET A 157 4.76 15.90 5.59
N ARG A 158 4.48 16.75 6.59
CA ARG A 158 4.98 18.13 6.68
C ARG A 158 6.10 18.30 7.70
N ARG A 159 6.57 17.20 8.28
CA ARG A 159 7.59 17.21 9.31
C ARG A 159 8.93 17.67 8.75
N ARG A 160 9.66 18.48 9.53
CA ARG A 160 11.04 18.86 9.20
C ARG A 160 11.89 17.60 8.95
N GLY A 161 12.71 17.64 7.89
CA GLY A 161 13.60 16.54 7.53
C GLY A 161 12.92 15.37 6.78
N PHE A 162 11.65 15.51 6.36
CA PHE A 162 10.90 14.44 5.67
C PHE A 162 10.82 14.63 4.15
N VAL A 163 11.73 15.40 3.56
CA VAL A 163 11.92 15.44 2.11
C VAL A 163 12.86 14.28 1.70
N PRO A 164 12.48 13.46 0.70
CA PRO A 164 11.34 13.56 -0.22
C PRO A 164 10.08 12.78 0.18
N TYR A 165 10.11 12.03 1.28
CA TYR A 165 9.04 11.09 1.64
C TYR A 165 7.68 11.80 1.83
N GLY A 166 7.64 12.88 2.59
CA GLY A 166 6.42 13.66 2.78
C GLY A 166 5.81 14.16 1.47
N PRO A 167 6.54 14.89 0.62
CA PRO A 167 6.07 15.32 -0.69
C PRO A 167 5.62 14.18 -1.61
N SER A 168 6.31 13.03 -1.63
CA SER A 168 5.90 11.89 -2.45
C SER A 168 4.55 11.31 -2.01
N ARG A 169 4.30 11.23 -0.70
CA ARG A 169 3.02 10.76 -0.16
C ARG A 169 1.88 11.76 -0.35
N ALA A 170 2.16 13.06 -0.19
CA ALA A 170 1.19 14.11 -0.50
C ALA A 170 0.78 14.09 -1.98
N GLY A 171 1.76 13.90 -2.88
CA GLY A 171 1.49 13.72 -4.31
C GLY A 171 0.64 12.47 -4.59
N ALA A 172 0.94 11.35 -3.92
CA ALA A 172 0.17 10.12 -4.07
C ALA A 172 -1.28 10.27 -3.54
N GLU A 173 -1.52 11.04 -2.49
CA GLU A 173 -2.88 11.35 -2.02
C GLU A 173 -3.64 12.23 -3.02
N SER A 174 -2.99 13.25 -3.58
CA SER A 174 -3.57 14.08 -4.65
C SER A 174 -3.92 13.22 -5.88
N LEU A 175 -3.00 12.35 -6.31
CA LEU A 175 -3.24 11.39 -7.39
C LEU A 175 -4.42 10.47 -7.09
N SER A 176 -4.55 9.98 -5.85
CA SER A 176 -5.65 9.11 -5.42
C SER A 176 -7.01 9.81 -5.53
N ALA A 177 -7.07 11.08 -5.14
CA ALA A 177 -8.30 11.90 -5.26
C ALA A 177 -8.71 12.11 -6.73
N ILE A 178 -7.73 12.36 -7.61
CA ILE A 178 -7.96 12.49 -9.06
C ILE A 178 -8.42 11.17 -9.65
N MET A 179 -7.77 10.04 -9.31
CA MET A 179 -8.20 8.71 -9.74
C MET A 179 -9.64 8.41 -9.34
N ALA A 180 -10.05 8.76 -8.10
CA ALA A 180 -11.41 8.57 -7.64
C ALA A 180 -12.42 9.39 -8.46
N ALA A 181 -12.06 10.61 -8.82
CA ALA A 181 -12.89 11.49 -9.66
C ALA A 181 -12.97 10.99 -11.12
N ASP A 182 -11.85 10.60 -11.71
CA ASP A 182 -11.79 10.09 -13.10
C ASP A 182 -12.57 8.78 -13.27
N LEU A 183 -12.62 7.95 -12.22
CA LEU A 183 -13.31 6.65 -12.21
C LEU A 183 -14.77 6.73 -11.73
N ALA A 184 -15.28 7.93 -11.45
CA ALA A 184 -16.66 8.11 -11.03
C ALA A 184 -17.65 7.53 -12.06
N GLY A 185 -18.60 6.73 -11.60
CA GLY A 185 -19.60 6.08 -12.45
C GLY A 185 -19.12 4.83 -13.20
N SER A 186 -17.83 4.46 -13.11
CA SER A 186 -17.29 3.27 -13.77
C SER A 186 -17.48 1.97 -12.98
N GLY A 187 -17.94 2.05 -11.72
CA GLY A 187 -17.99 0.91 -10.80
C GLY A 187 -16.64 0.61 -10.11
N VAL A 188 -15.59 1.40 -10.40
CA VAL A 188 -14.28 1.27 -9.78
C VAL A 188 -14.13 2.27 -8.64
N THR A 189 -13.62 1.83 -7.50
CA THR A 189 -13.42 2.69 -6.32
C THR A 189 -11.95 2.92 -6.02
N VAL A 190 -11.62 4.10 -5.49
CA VAL A 190 -10.25 4.44 -5.07
C VAL A 190 -10.28 5.01 -3.67
N ASN A 191 -9.53 4.41 -2.74
CA ASN A 191 -9.46 4.85 -1.36
C ASN A 191 -8.00 4.90 -0.88
N ILE A 192 -7.76 5.72 0.13
CA ILE A 192 -6.47 5.83 0.81
C ILE A 192 -6.58 5.08 2.15
N LEU A 193 -5.56 4.30 2.46
CA LEU A 193 -5.41 3.65 3.76
C LEU A 193 -4.05 3.99 4.36
N LEU A 194 -4.03 4.31 5.66
CA LEU A 194 -2.79 4.58 6.38
C LEU A 194 -2.82 3.99 7.79
N PRO A 195 -1.66 3.65 8.39
CA PRO A 195 -1.62 2.99 9.70
C PRO A 195 -2.13 3.86 10.86
N GLY A 196 -1.93 5.18 10.81
CA GLY A 196 -2.28 6.11 11.89
C GLY A 196 -1.11 6.51 12.79
N GLY A 197 0.06 5.91 12.60
CA GLY A 197 1.29 6.20 13.36
C GLY A 197 2.53 5.57 12.74
N ALA A 198 3.68 5.79 13.36
CA ALA A 198 4.90 5.09 13.02
C ALA A 198 4.71 3.59 13.31
N THR A 199 5.12 2.74 12.38
CA THR A 199 4.84 1.31 12.43
C THR A 199 6.14 0.52 12.42
N ALA A 200 6.23 -0.54 13.21
CA ALA A 200 7.40 -1.41 13.35
C ALA A 200 7.69 -2.16 12.03
N THR A 201 8.40 -1.52 11.12
CA THR A 201 8.76 -2.05 9.80
C THR A 201 10.22 -1.73 9.48
N GLY A 202 10.77 -2.33 8.44
CA GLY A 202 12.13 -2.01 7.97
C GLY A 202 12.36 -0.57 7.49
N MET A 203 11.33 0.28 7.49
CA MET A 203 11.47 1.72 7.24
C MET A 203 11.95 2.48 8.48
N ILE A 204 11.75 1.93 9.68
CA ILE A 204 12.25 2.49 10.93
C ILE A 204 13.76 2.21 11.01
N PRO A 205 14.61 3.19 11.37
CA PRO A 205 16.03 2.98 11.54
C PRO A 205 16.33 2.11 12.75
N ASP A 206 17.55 1.54 12.76
CA ASP A 206 17.98 0.64 13.85
C ASP A 206 18.31 1.43 15.15
N ASP A 207 18.62 2.74 15.03
CA ASP A 207 18.93 3.69 16.11
C ASP A 207 17.69 4.49 16.56
N VAL A 208 16.52 3.89 16.52
CA VAL A 208 15.29 4.56 16.98
C VAL A 208 15.41 4.90 18.47
N PRO A 209 15.08 6.13 18.90
CA PRO A 209 15.06 6.49 20.32
C PRO A 209 14.12 5.59 21.12
N ASP A 210 14.55 5.20 22.35
CA ASP A 210 13.77 4.31 23.23
C ASP A 210 12.35 4.83 23.48
N GLU A 211 12.16 6.15 23.54
CA GLU A 211 10.87 6.83 23.71
C GLU A 211 9.91 6.55 22.55
N LEU A 212 10.42 6.33 21.35
CA LEU A 212 9.62 6.02 20.15
C LEU A 212 9.40 4.52 19.97
N THR A 213 10.31 3.68 20.48
CA THR A 213 10.23 2.22 20.32
C THR A 213 8.93 1.67 20.89
N GLY A 214 8.53 2.14 22.08
CA GLY A 214 7.29 1.74 22.75
C GLY A 214 6.00 2.28 22.12
N SER A 215 6.11 3.24 21.19
CA SER A 215 4.97 3.85 20.50
C SER A 215 4.75 3.35 19.07
N LEU A 216 5.63 2.46 18.58
CA LEU A 216 5.49 1.90 17.24
C LEU A 216 4.28 0.97 17.16
N LEU A 217 3.44 1.20 16.17
CA LEU A 217 2.29 0.35 15.89
C LEU A 217 2.75 -1.01 15.33
N ASP A 218 2.02 -2.07 15.67
CA ASP A 218 2.13 -3.35 14.98
C ASP A 218 1.62 -3.20 13.55
N PRO A 219 2.31 -3.70 12.51
CA PRO A 219 1.81 -3.74 11.14
C PRO A 219 0.44 -4.40 10.97
N ALA A 220 0.05 -5.28 11.90
CA ALA A 220 -1.28 -5.91 11.92
C ALA A 220 -2.44 -4.92 12.12
N VAL A 221 -2.17 -3.67 12.51
CA VAL A 221 -3.17 -2.59 12.56
C VAL A 221 -3.91 -2.42 11.23
N MET A 222 -3.26 -2.76 10.11
CA MET A 222 -3.82 -2.68 8.75
C MET A 222 -4.83 -3.81 8.45
N ALA A 223 -4.90 -4.86 9.27
CA ALA A 223 -5.66 -6.07 8.95
C ALA A 223 -7.17 -5.83 8.82
N ALA A 224 -7.79 -5.18 9.80
CA ALA A 224 -9.24 -4.93 9.78
C ALA A 224 -9.66 -4.02 8.61
N PRO A 225 -9.05 -2.82 8.43
CA PRO A 225 -9.46 -1.92 7.35
C PRO A 225 -9.14 -2.47 5.95
N VAL A 226 -8.02 -3.18 5.74
CA VAL A 226 -7.72 -3.75 4.41
C VAL A 226 -8.72 -4.85 4.03
N ARG A 227 -9.10 -5.72 4.99
CA ARG A 227 -10.14 -6.73 4.74
C ARG A 227 -11.46 -6.08 4.38
N TRP A 228 -11.88 -5.06 5.13
CA TRP A 228 -13.11 -4.34 4.84
C TRP A 228 -13.08 -3.67 3.46
N LEU A 229 -11.98 -3.00 3.12
CA LEU A 229 -11.82 -2.36 1.81
C LEU A 229 -11.80 -3.38 0.64
N CYS A 230 -11.37 -4.61 0.87
CA CYS A 230 -11.38 -5.67 -0.14
C CYS A 230 -12.74 -6.38 -0.25
N ALA A 231 -13.58 -6.32 0.76
CA ALA A 231 -14.86 -7.03 0.84
C ALA A 231 -16.03 -6.25 0.21
N ALA A 232 -17.14 -6.93 -0.04
CA ALA A 232 -18.35 -6.34 -0.64
C ALA A 232 -18.96 -5.19 0.20
N GLU A 233 -18.74 -5.19 1.52
CA GLU A 233 -19.22 -4.14 2.43
C GLU A 233 -18.69 -2.74 2.10
N SER A 234 -17.59 -2.67 1.34
CA SER A 234 -17.02 -1.40 0.86
C SER A 234 -17.41 -1.05 -0.58
N ASP A 235 -18.31 -1.79 -1.22
CA ASP A 235 -18.73 -1.48 -2.58
C ASP A 235 -19.34 -0.08 -2.66
N GLY A 236 -18.94 0.67 -3.68
CA GLY A 236 -19.34 2.06 -3.86
C GLY A 236 -18.65 3.08 -2.93
N VAL A 237 -17.82 2.63 -1.98
CA VAL A 237 -17.03 3.55 -1.14
C VAL A 237 -15.80 4.00 -1.90
N THR A 238 -15.74 5.29 -2.22
CA THR A 238 -14.65 5.89 -3.00
C THR A 238 -14.31 7.29 -2.50
N GLY A 239 -13.05 7.69 -2.64
CA GLY A 239 -12.56 9.00 -2.22
C GLY A 239 -12.27 9.10 -0.72
N GLU A 240 -12.40 8.01 0.03
CA GLU A 240 -12.19 8.00 1.48
C GLU A 240 -10.71 7.90 1.85
N ARG A 241 -10.39 8.48 3.00
CA ARG A 241 -9.07 8.41 3.63
C ARG A 241 -9.20 7.77 5.02
N LEU A 242 -8.90 6.47 5.08
CA LEU A 242 -9.07 5.66 6.27
C LEU A 242 -7.78 5.59 7.09
N VAL A 243 -7.89 5.89 8.39
CA VAL A 243 -6.82 5.74 9.37
C VAL A 243 -7.05 4.44 10.13
N ALA A 244 -6.09 3.50 10.05
CA ALA A 244 -6.29 2.16 10.59
C ALA A 244 -6.53 2.14 12.11
N THR A 245 -5.83 2.99 12.86
CA THR A 245 -6.06 3.15 14.31
C THR A 245 -7.43 3.73 14.66
N GLU A 246 -8.13 4.36 13.73
CA GLU A 246 -9.43 5.01 13.91
C GLU A 246 -10.55 4.26 13.19
N PHE A 247 -10.23 3.14 12.55
CA PHE A 247 -11.14 2.43 11.66
C PHE A 247 -12.46 2.01 12.32
N ASP A 248 -12.42 1.49 13.53
CA ASP A 248 -13.63 1.06 14.25
C ASP A 248 -14.58 2.23 14.56
N ALA A 249 -14.04 3.41 14.88
CA ALA A 249 -14.80 4.63 15.09
C ALA A 249 -15.43 5.11 13.79
N TRP A 250 -14.63 5.19 12.73
CA TRP A 250 -15.07 5.57 11.39
C TRP A 250 -16.20 4.65 10.88
N LEU A 251 -16.06 3.32 11.06
CA LEU A 251 -17.07 2.35 10.64
C LEU A 251 -18.39 2.50 11.39
N LYS A 252 -18.32 2.81 12.71
CA LYS A 252 -19.52 3.07 13.53
C LYS A 252 -20.25 4.34 13.11
N GLU A 253 -19.53 5.40 12.78
CA GLU A 253 -20.12 6.65 12.28
C GLU A 253 -20.81 6.43 10.93
N ARG A 254 -20.16 5.73 10.02
CA ARG A 254 -20.72 5.40 8.70
C ARG A 254 -21.99 4.54 8.80
N SER A 255 -22.06 3.61 9.75
CA SER A 255 -23.25 2.76 9.95
C SER A 255 -24.46 3.51 10.52
N ARG A 256 -24.29 4.77 10.95
CA ARG A 256 -25.35 5.63 11.49
C ARG A 256 -25.85 6.68 10.47
N ALA A 257 -25.11 6.89 9.39
CA ALA A 257 -25.42 7.83 8.32
C ALA A 257 -26.23 7.16 7.20
#